data_e347aa1f3f61917c99a9e828e095ffc2
#
_entry.id   e347aa1f3f61917c99a9e828e095ffc2
#
_cell.length_a   1.000
_cell.length_b   1.000
_cell.length_c   1.000
_cell.angle_alpha   90.00
_cell.angle_beta   90.00
_cell.angle_gamma   90.00
#
_symmetry.space_group_name_H-M   'P 1'
#
loop_
_entity.id
_entity.type
_entity.pdbx_description
1 polymer ?
#
loop_
_entity_poly.entity_id
_entity_poly.type
_entity_poly.pdbx_seq_one_letter_code
_entity_poly.pdbx_strand_id
1 'polypeptide(L)'
;YADLEPEVNRSRCLYFSAMHVYDKEKDGNNNWSNPSAAFMKECVQPVPEVEYCTAFSPAGLSLASLTDGNNRVKVDAMRTEPDFWKVFSMQFLAGRGFSEADRAGESKAVVVCASVARKLYGSTDVVGQEFLLNRELARIVGVVKDVSVTAKDAYAQVWGMYSADELKITGVHSYLGGMQIAVLARTSDDFPAIREGIAKQVERVNAGLGNKQIDIMEQPDNIVAHVNHVWANVGP
;
A
#
# COMPACT_ATOMS: atom_id res chain seq x y z
N TYR A 1 -12.82 -8.86 -17.74
CA TYR A 1 -11.43 -8.60 -17.31
C TYR A 1 -10.95 -9.88 -16.65
N ALA A 2 -9.97 -10.57 -17.25
CA ALA A 2 -9.36 -11.74 -16.66
C ALA A 2 -8.51 -11.33 -15.47
N ASP A 3 -8.50 -12.14 -14.39
CA ASP A 3 -7.57 -11.98 -13.27
C ASP A 3 -6.17 -12.32 -13.77
N LEU A 4 -5.42 -11.29 -14.19
CA LEU A 4 -4.06 -11.40 -14.70
C LEU A 4 -3.05 -10.95 -13.63
N GLU A 5 -1.85 -11.55 -13.64
CA GLU A 5 -0.75 -11.07 -12.81
C GLU A 5 -0.51 -9.55 -13.01
N PRO A 6 -0.28 -8.78 -11.93
CA PRO A 6 -0.15 -9.21 -10.55
C PRO A 6 -1.48 -9.27 -9.75
N GLU A 7 -2.61 -9.01 -10.38
CA GLU A 7 -3.93 -8.87 -9.73
C GLU A 7 -4.79 -10.14 -9.82
N VAL A 8 -4.18 -11.33 -9.74
CA VAL A 8 -4.89 -12.63 -9.82
C VAL A 8 -5.94 -12.82 -8.71
N ASN A 9 -5.82 -12.10 -7.61
CA ASN A 9 -6.74 -12.18 -6.47
C ASN A 9 -7.83 -11.10 -6.49
N ARG A 10 -7.93 -10.31 -7.55
CA ARG A 10 -8.77 -9.13 -7.66
C ARG A 10 -10.24 -9.39 -7.31
N SER A 11 -10.79 -10.52 -7.71
CA SER A 11 -12.17 -10.92 -7.40
C SER A 11 -12.43 -11.19 -5.92
N ARG A 12 -11.38 -11.41 -5.13
CA ARG A 12 -11.40 -11.64 -3.69
C ARG A 12 -10.93 -10.42 -2.88
N CYS A 13 -10.67 -9.29 -3.52
CA CYS A 13 -10.17 -8.08 -2.86
C CYS A 13 -11.27 -7.05 -2.63
N LEU A 14 -11.16 -6.38 -1.48
CA LEU A 14 -11.86 -5.15 -1.15
C LEU A 14 -10.86 -4.02 -0.99
N TYR A 15 -11.29 -2.79 -1.25
CA TYR A 15 -10.41 -1.63 -1.29
C TYR A 15 -10.94 -0.46 -0.47
N PHE A 16 -10.03 0.26 0.22
CA PHE A 16 -10.28 1.57 0.80
C PHE A 16 -9.49 2.62 0.04
N SER A 17 -10.14 3.71 -0.36
CA SER A 17 -9.54 4.83 -1.07
C SER A 17 -9.85 6.19 -0.46
N ALA A 18 -10.78 6.27 0.49
CA ALA A 18 -11.13 7.51 1.15
C ALA A 18 -11.59 7.27 2.59
N MET A 19 -11.33 8.23 3.44
CA MET A 19 -11.79 8.29 4.83
C MET A 19 -12.07 9.72 5.23
N HIS A 20 -12.89 9.87 6.25
CA HIS A 20 -13.28 11.13 6.81
C HIS A 20 -13.02 11.13 8.34
N VAL A 21 -12.44 12.19 8.83
CA VAL A 21 -12.36 12.49 10.27
C VAL A 21 -13.15 13.77 10.51
N TYR A 22 -14.14 13.71 11.38
CA TYR A 22 -15.01 14.84 11.70
C TYR A 22 -15.14 15.05 13.22
N ASP A 23 -15.60 16.22 13.60
CA ASP A 23 -15.90 16.59 14.98
C ASP A 23 -17.42 16.66 15.16
N LYS A 24 -17.98 15.88 16.08
CA LYS A 24 -19.43 15.83 16.32
C LYS A 24 -20.04 17.16 16.77
N GLU A 25 -19.24 18.01 17.42
CA GLU A 25 -19.70 19.28 18.00
C GLU A 25 -19.40 20.49 17.12
N LYS A 26 -18.59 20.35 16.07
CA LYS A 26 -18.15 21.46 15.22
C LYS A 26 -18.49 21.18 13.77
N ASP A 27 -19.60 21.77 13.30
CA ASP A 27 -19.91 21.82 11.89
C ASP A 27 -18.75 22.44 11.09
N GLY A 28 -18.31 21.74 10.03
CA GLY A 28 -17.31 22.24 9.09
C GLY A 28 -15.85 21.90 9.41
N ASN A 29 -15.54 21.24 10.51
CA ASN A 29 -14.18 20.80 10.80
C ASN A 29 -13.93 19.34 10.34
N ASN A 30 -14.02 19.15 9.03
CA ASN A 30 -13.98 17.86 8.37
C ASN A 30 -12.68 17.70 7.60
N ASN A 31 -11.92 16.63 7.90
CA ASN A 31 -10.71 16.27 7.17
C ASN A 31 -10.95 15.00 6.34
N TRP A 32 -10.81 15.16 5.05
CA TRP A 32 -10.91 14.07 4.07
C TRP A 32 -9.51 13.66 3.61
N SER A 33 -9.23 12.41 3.58
CA SER A 33 -8.00 11.85 3.03
C SER A 33 -8.17 10.36 2.77
N ASN A 34 -7.17 9.76 2.17
CA ASN A 34 -7.05 8.32 2.12
C ASN A 34 -6.69 7.78 3.52
N PRO A 35 -6.93 6.48 3.79
CA PRO A 35 -6.52 5.84 5.03
C PRO A 35 -5.00 5.81 5.22
N SER A 36 -4.58 5.41 6.41
CA SER A 36 -3.18 5.13 6.76
C SER A 36 -2.96 3.64 7.04
N ALA A 37 -1.69 3.23 7.09
CA ALA A 37 -1.33 1.89 7.56
C ALA A 37 -1.70 1.67 9.05
N ALA A 38 -1.76 2.73 9.86
CA ALA A 38 -2.24 2.65 11.24
C ALA A 38 -3.73 2.24 11.30
N PHE A 39 -4.57 2.83 10.45
CA PHE A 39 -5.97 2.42 10.31
C PHE A 39 -6.07 0.94 9.92
N MET A 40 -5.30 0.52 8.91
CA MET A 40 -5.27 -0.87 8.47
C MET A 40 -4.95 -1.82 9.62
N LYS A 41 -3.89 -1.53 10.38
CA LYS A 41 -3.43 -2.39 11.49
C LYS A 41 -4.44 -2.47 12.62
N GLU A 42 -5.14 -1.39 12.91
CA GLU A 42 -6.05 -1.33 14.06
C GLU A 42 -7.49 -1.74 13.73
N CYS A 43 -7.96 -1.44 12.52
CA CYS A 43 -9.36 -1.66 12.15
C CYS A 43 -9.59 -2.78 11.14
N VAL A 44 -8.61 -3.09 10.29
CA VAL A 44 -8.77 -4.08 9.21
C VAL A 44 -8.12 -5.41 9.57
N GLN A 45 -6.86 -5.38 9.93
CA GLN A 45 -6.07 -6.59 10.20
C GLN A 45 -6.63 -7.49 11.32
N PRO A 46 -7.29 -6.98 12.38
CA PRO A 46 -7.87 -7.83 13.43
C PRO A 46 -9.15 -8.59 13.03
N VAL A 47 -9.72 -8.33 11.84
CA VAL A 47 -10.96 -8.99 11.38
C VAL A 47 -10.65 -10.42 10.94
N PRO A 48 -11.28 -11.47 11.52
CA PRO A 48 -10.89 -12.87 11.32
C PRO A 48 -11.03 -13.38 9.87
N GLU A 49 -11.94 -12.80 9.09
CA GLU A 49 -12.22 -13.18 7.70
C GLU A 49 -11.21 -12.57 6.72
N VAL A 50 -10.39 -11.61 7.16
CA VAL A 50 -9.30 -11.05 6.39
C VAL A 50 -8.16 -12.06 6.31
N GLU A 51 -7.83 -12.51 5.11
CA GLU A 51 -6.69 -13.41 4.89
C GLU A 51 -5.38 -12.63 4.95
N TYR A 52 -5.29 -11.54 4.19
CA TYR A 52 -4.19 -10.57 4.20
C TYR A 52 -4.72 -9.16 3.93
N CYS A 53 -3.99 -8.15 4.38
CA CYS A 53 -4.26 -6.77 4.01
C CYS A 53 -2.96 -5.99 3.88
N THR A 54 -2.94 -5.01 2.99
CA THR A 54 -1.79 -4.14 2.77
C THR A 54 -2.21 -2.70 2.55
N ALA A 55 -1.45 -1.77 3.13
CA ALA A 55 -1.53 -0.36 2.81
C ALA A 55 -0.43 -0.01 1.81
N PHE A 56 -0.73 0.81 0.83
CA PHE A 56 0.22 1.22 -0.21
C PHE A 56 -0.06 2.64 -0.69
N SER A 57 0.99 3.36 -1.11
CA SER A 57 0.84 4.66 -1.77
C SER A 57 0.63 4.47 -3.27
N PRO A 58 0.01 5.43 -3.97
CA PRO A 58 0.17 5.52 -5.41
C PRO A 58 1.65 5.60 -5.78
N ALA A 59 2.03 5.02 -6.93
CA ALA A 59 3.39 5.15 -7.43
C ALA A 59 3.69 6.61 -7.82
N GLY A 60 4.83 7.11 -7.37
CA GLY A 60 5.27 8.48 -7.60
C GLY A 60 6.66 8.58 -8.18
N LEU A 61 6.90 9.65 -8.97
CA LEU A 61 8.18 9.89 -9.61
C LEU A 61 9.30 10.04 -8.57
N SER A 62 10.35 9.24 -8.73
CA SER A 62 11.54 9.21 -7.88
C SER A 62 12.81 9.14 -8.73
N LEU A 63 13.96 9.43 -8.14
CA LEU A 63 15.26 9.35 -8.80
C LEU A 63 16.07 8.21 -8.18
N ALA A 64 16.46 7.24 -9.01
CA ALA A 64 17.41 6.20 -8.65
C ALA A 64 18.78 6.47 -9.25
N SER A 65 19.86 6.14 -8.55
CA SER A 65 21.23 6.19 -9.07
C SER A 65 22.12 5.19 -8.33
N LEU A 66 23.24 4.82 -8.92
CA LEU A 66 24.28 4.11 -8.18
C LEU A 66 24.79 4.96 -7.01
N THR A 67 25.45 4.33 -6.04
CA THR A 67 25.97 5.01 -4.83
C THR A 67 27.00 6.07 -5.11
N ASP A 68 27.71 5.97 -6.25
CA ASP A 68 28.65 6.98 -6.75
C ASP A 68 27.95 8.12 -7.54
N GLY A 69 26.62 8.07 -7.66
CA GLY A 69 25.81 9.06 -8.37
C GLY A 69 25.69 8.84 -9.88
N ASN A 70 26.28 7.77 -10.41
CA ASN A 70 26.15 7.39 -11.82
C ASN A 70 24.84 6.67 -12.13
N ASN A 71 24.58 6.40 -13.40
CA ASN A 71 23.38 5.69 -13.92
C ASN A 71 22.07 6.23 -13.33
N ARG A 72 21.86 7.54 -13.42
CA ARG A 72 20.63 8.20 -12.93
C ARG A 72 19.42 7.81 -13.77
N VAL A 73 18.40 7.28 -13.10
CA VAL A 73 17.17 6.80 -13.74
C VAL A 73 15.96 7.39 -13.01
N LYS A 74 15.01 7.96 -13.75
CA LYS A 74 13.69 8.28 -13.22
C LYS A 74 12.90 6.99 -13.11
N VAL A 75 12.29 6.77 -11.97
CA VAL A 75 11.50 5.57 -11.65
C VAL A 75 10.18 5.95 -10.97
N ASP A 76 9.17 5.14 -11.15
CA ASP A 76 7.94 5.21 -10.37
C ASP A 76 8.13 4.35 -9.11
N ALA A 77 8.15 4.99 -7.94
CA ALA A 77 8.33 4.31 -6.66
C ALA A 77 7.04 4.31 -5.83
N MET A 78 6.75 3.18 -5.23
CA MET A 78 5.63 2.95 -4.31
C MET A 78 6.16 2.60 -2.92
N ARG A 79 5.43 3.03 -1.89
CA ARG A 79 5.65 2.51 -0.53
C ARG A 79 4.48 1.62 -0.15
N THR A 80 4.77 0.52 0.53
CA THR A 80 3.76 -0.46 0.92
C THR A 80 4.16 -1.21 2.19
N GLU A 81 3.24 -2.02 2.70
CA GLU A 81 3.45 -2.94 3.82
C GLU A 81 3.84 -4.34 3.33
N PRO A 82 4.47 -5.19 4.18
CA PRO A 82 5.00 -6.50 3.76
C PRO A 82 3.99 -7.46 3.14
N ASP A 83 2.73 -7.42 3.55
CA ASP A 83 1.70 -8.31 3.00
C ASP A 83 1.27 -7.96 1.57
N PHE A 84 1.81 -6.86 1.02
CA PHE A 84 1.63 -6.51 -0.41
C PHE A 84 1.95 -7.70 -1.33
N TRP A 85 3.01 -8.45 -1.04
CA TRP A 85 3.46 -9.59 -1.82
C TRP A 85 2.54 -10.81 -1.72
N LYS A 86 1.61 -10.83 -0.76
CA LYS A 86 0.59 -11.87 -0.60
C LYS A 86 -0.74 -11.46 -1.23
N VAL A 87 -1.06 -10.16 -1.20
CA VAL A 87 -2.26 -9.61 -1.84
C VAL A 87 -2.09 -9.57 -3.36
N PHE A 88 -0.94 -9.05 -3.82
CA PHE A 88 -0.58 -8.93 -5.23
C PHE A 88 0.47 -9.98 -5.61
N SER A 89 0.15 -10.81 -6.59
CA SER A 89 1.02 -11.90 -7.05
C SER A 89 2.07 -11.39 -8.02
N MET A 90 3.24 -11.00 -7.49
CA MET A 90 4.37 -10.56 -8.31
C MET A 90 5.22 -11.75 -8.76
N GLN A 91 5.66 -11.74 -10.02
CA GLN A 91 6.60 -12.73 -10.52
C GLN A 91 8.05 -12.33 -10.15
N PHE A 92 8.60 -12.97 -9.11
CA PHE A 92 9.99 -12.78 -8.72
C PHE A 92 10.94 -13.50 -9.69
N LEU A 93 11.94 -12.77 -10.18
CA LEU A 93 13.05 -13.28 -10.98
C LEU A 93 14.24 -13.65 -10.11
N ALA A 94 14.44 -12.95 -8.98
CA ALA A 94 15.47 -13.22 -8.00
C ALA A 94 15.03 -12.67 -6.62
N GLY A 95 15.56 -13.25 -5.55
CA GLY A 95 15.31 -12.82 -4.18
C GLY A 95 13.86 -13.02 -3.74
N ARG A 96 13.34 -12.07 -2.96
CA ARG A 96 12.01 -12.15 -2.31
C ARG A 96 11.39 -10.77 -2.12
N GLY A 97 10.12 -10.72 -1.74
CA GLY A 97 9.50 -9.54 -1.15
C GLY A 97 10.16 -9.20 0.20
N PHE A 98 10.12 -7.93 0.58
CA PHE A 98 10.54 -7.56 1.94
C PHE A 98 9.52 -8.06 2.97
N SER A 99 10.00 -8.23 4.20
CA SER A 99 9.23 -8.67 5.37
C SER A 99 9.33 -7.66 6.50
N GLU A 100 8.57 -7.83 7.57
CA GLU A 100 8.66 -6.96 8.74
C GLU A 100 10.09 -6.91 9.35
N ALA A 101 10.83 -8.02 9.26
CA ALA A 101 12.21 -8.09 9.73
C ALA A 101 13.17 -7.14 8.97
N ASP A 102 12.84 -6.80 7.73
CA ASP A 102 13.67 -5.89 6.92
C ASP A 102 13.48 -4.41 7.32
N ARG A 103 12.45 -4.07 8.13
CA ARG A 103 12.17 -2.70 8.57
C ARG A 103 13.24 -2.11 9.48
N ALA A 104 13.91 -2.93 10.24
CA ALA A 104 14.95 -2.52 11.20
C ALA A 104 16.35 -2.37 10.60
N GLY A 105 16.53 -2.62 9.29
CA GLY A 105 17.82 -2.53 8.61
C GLY A 105 18.34 -1.10 8.48
N GLU A 106 19.67 -0.93 8.44
CA GLU A 106 20.32 0.37 8.22
C GLU A 106 20.03 0.94 6.83
N SER A 107 19.99 0.10 5.79
CA SER A 107 19.55 0.47 4.44
C SER A 107 18.11 0.03 4.20
N LYS A 108 17.34 0.87 3.52
CA LYS A 108 15.93 0.58 3.21
C LYS A 108 15.84 -0.62 2.26
N ALA A 109 15.22 -1.71 2.71
CA ALA A 109 14.96 -2.86 1.85
C ALA A 109 13.94 -2.50 0.76
N VAL A 110 14.29 -2.78 -0.49
CA VAL A 110 13.43 -2.51 -1.65
C VAL A 110 13.38 -3.70 -2.60
N VAL A 111 12.28 -3.78 -3.34
CA VAL A 111 12.17 -4.64 -4.52
C VAL A 111 12.19 -3.75 -5.75
N VAL A 112 12.87 -4.17 -6.80
CA VAL A 112 12.95 -3.43 -8.07
C VAL A 112 12.42 -4.27 -9.22
N CYS A 113 11.90 -3.64 -10.27
CA CYS A 113 11.56 -4.36 -11.49
C CYS A 113 12.81 -4.62 -12.36
N ALA A 114 12.73 -5.59 -13.26
CA ALA A 114 13.84 -6.03 -14.09
C ALA A 114 14.42 -4.91 -14.95
N SER A 115 13.59 -4.01 -15.48
CA SER A 115 14.05 -2.89 -16.30
C SER A 115 14.90 -1.89 -15.50
N VAL A 116 14.56 -1.62 -14.24
CA VAL A 116 15.36 -0.75 -13.34
C VAL A 116 16.68 -1.42 -12.97
N ALA A 117 16.65 -2.71 -12.62
CA ALA A 117 17.88 -3.46 -12.34
C ALA A 117 18.87 -3.41 -13.51
N ARG A 118 18.39 -3.63 -14.75
CA ARG A 118 19.24 -3.54 -15.95
C ARG A 118 19.74 -2.12 -16.22
N LYS A 119 18.93 -1.09 -15.99
CA LYS A 119 19.36 0.31 -16.20
C LYS A 119 20.45 0.73 -15.20
N LEU A 120 20.38 0.28 -13.95
CA LEU A 120 21.35 0.62 -12.91
C LEU A 120 22.64 -0.21 -13.05
N TYR A 121 22.52 -1.53 -13.25
CA TYR A 121 23.62 -2.48 -13.11
C TYR A 121 23.95 -3.28 -14.38
N GLY A 122 23.16 -3.17 -15.44
CA GLY A 122 23.28 -3.99 -16.65
C GLY A 122 22.83 -5.44 -16.48
N SER A 123 22.28 -5.83 -15.33
CA SER A 123 21.91 -7.20 -14.96
C SER A 123 20.62 -7.22 -14.13
N THR A 124 19.99 -8.39 -14.04
CA THR A 124 18.91 -8.68 -13.07
C THR A 124 19.43 -9.47 -11.85
N ASP A 125 20.68 -9.91 -11.87
CA ASP A 125 21.33 -10.55 -10.71
C ASP A 125 21.96 -9.47 -9.80
N VAL A 126 21.08 -8.79 -9.05
CA VAL A 126 21.42 -7.59 -8.27
C VAL A 126 20.93 -7.65 -6.82
N VAL A 127 20.45 -8.81 -6.37
CA VAL A 127 20.03 -8.98 -4.97
C VAL A 127 21.21 -8.73 -4.04
N GLY A 128 20.99 -7.91 -2.99
CA GLY A 128 22.03 -7.47 -2.07
C GLY A 128 22.79 -6.20 -2.49
N GLN A 129 22.66 -5.76 -3.74
CA GLN A 129 23.26 -4.49 -4.21
C GLN A 129 22.57 -3.28 -3.60
N GLU A 130 23.32 -2.20 -3.43
CA GLU A 130 22.85 -0.94 -2.87
C GLU A 130 22.87 0.18 -3.89
N PHE A 131 21.85 1.01 -3.88
CA PHE A 131 21.72 2.19 -4.71
C PHE A 131 21.07 3.35 -3.94
N LEU A 132 21.06 4.53 -4.51
CA LEU A 132 20.37 5.69 -3.93
C LEU A 132 18.98 5.85 -4.55
N LEU A 133 17.95 5.86 -3.71
CA LEU A 133 16.59 6.23 -4.09
C LEU A 133 16.25 7.58 -3.42
N ASN A 134 16.10 8.64 -4.23
CA ASN A 134 15.91 10.00 -3.71
C ASN A 134 17.02 10.43 -2.72
N ARG A 135 18.27 10.01 -2.96
CA ARG A 135 19.47 10.24 -2.12
C ARG A 135 19.51 9.43 -0.82
N GLU A 136 18.58 8.55 -0.58
CA GLU A 136 18.60 7.62 0.56
C GLU A 136 19.11 6.25 0.11
N LEU A 137 19.93 5.62 0.96
CA LEU A 137 20.49 4.32 0.67
C LEU A 137 19.40 3.24 0.71
N ALA A 138 19.28 2.49 -0.37
CA ALA A 138 18.35 1.38 -0.53
C ALA A 138 19.09 0.11 -0.92
N ARG A 139 18.70 -1.04 -0.34
CA ARG A 139 19.25 -2.36 -0.65
C ARG A 139 18.21 -3.23 -1.35
N ILE A 140 18.58 -3.80 -2.47
CA ILE A 140 17.72 -4.69 -3.25
C ILE A 140 17.59 -6.04 -2.55
N VAL A 141 16.38 -6.42 -2.16
CA VAL A 141 16.07 -7.75 -1.58
C VAL A 141 15.36 -8.66 -2.57
N GLY A 142 14.82 -8.11 -3.65
CA GLY A 142 14.18 -8.88 -4.71
C GLY A 142 14.10 -8.12 -6.03
N VAL A 143 14.02 -8.88 -7.10
CA VAL A 143 13.79 -8.38 -8.47
C VAL A 143 12.56 -9.07 -9.02
N VAL A 144 11.59 -8.29 -9.51
CA VAL A 144 10.36 -8.78 -10.13
C VAL A 144 10.34 -8.49 -11.62
N LYS A 145 9.54 -9.23 -12.37
CA LYS A 145 9.20 -8.90 -13.75
C LYS A 145 8.56 -7.51 -13.82
N ASP A 146 8.75 -6.81 -14.94
CA ASP A 146 8.09 -5.51 -15.13
C ASP A 146 6.56 -5.65 -15.07
N VAL A 147 5.94 -4.76 -14.31
CA VAL A 147 4.48 -4.70 -14.11
C VAL A 147 3.86 -3.73 -15.11
N SER A 148 2.70 -4.08 -15.65
CA SER A 148 1.98 -3.18 -16.54
C SER A 148 1.42 -1.97 -15.82
N VAL A 149 1.49 -0.79 -16.41
CA VAL A 149 0.88 0.45 -15.91
C VAL A 149 -0.65 0.36 -15.79
N THR A 150 -1.27 -0.64 -16.43
CA THR A 150 -2.71 -0.87 -16.32
C THR A 150 -3.12 -1.54 -15.01
N ALA A 151 -2.18 -2.20 -14.31
CA ALA A 151 -2.37 -2.75 -12.97
C ALA A 151 -2.11 -1.65 -11.92
N LYS A 152 -2.96 -0.62 -11.88
CA LYS A 152 -2.72 0.64 -11.16
C LYS A 152 -2.38 0.46 -9.69
N ASP A 153 -3.04 -0.44 -8.99
CA ASP A 153 -2.87 -0.64 -7.56
C ASP A 153 -1.59 -1.42 -7.22
N ALA A 154 -1.08 -2.17 -8.18
CA ALA A 154 0.14 -2.97 -8.04
C ALA A 154 1.36 -2.36 -8.75
N TYR A 155 1.13 -1.41 -9.68
CA TYR A 155 2.17 -0.85 -10.54
C TYR A 155 3.13 0.03 -9.77
N ALA A 156 4.41 -0.32 -9.84
CA ALA A 156 5.56 0.55 -9.60
C ALA A 156 6.79 -0.03 -10.35
N GLN A 157 7.90 0.64 -10.24
CA GLN A 157 9.21 0.17 -10.72
C GLN A 157 10.15 -0.11 -9.54
N VAL A 158 9.88 0.53 -8.40
CA VAL A 158 10.57 0.30 -7.12
C VAL A 158 9.51 0.28 -6.01
N TRP A 159 9.54 -0.74 -5.17
CA TRP A 159 8.67 -0.88 -3.99
C TRP A 159 9.53 -0.82 -2.73
N GLY A 160 9.17 0.06 -1.79
CA GLY A 160 9.80 0.18 -0.48
C GLY A 160 8.79 0.10 0.66
N MET A 161 9.28 -0.04 1.89
CA MET A 161 8.43 -0.06 3.08
C MET A 161 8.23 1.33 3.69
N TYR A 162 7.10 1.50 4.39
CA TYR A 162 6.95 2.58 5.35
C TYR A 162 7.89 2.37 6.54
N SER A 163 8.41 3.45 7.11
CA SER A 163 9.20 3.40 8.34
C SER A 163 8.32 3.10 9.55
N ALA A 164 8.90 2.60 10.62
CA ALA A 164 8.18 2.36 11.88
C ALA A 164 7.56 3.65 12.46
N ASP A 165 8.19 4.80 12.24
CA ASP A 165 7.69 6.10 12.72
C ASP A 165 6.44 6.56 11.97
N GLU A 166 6.34 6.28 10.67
CA GLU A 166 5.15 6.59 9.86
C GLU A 166 3.92 5.74 10.24
N LEU A 167 4.12 4.65 10.99
CA LEU A 167 3.06 3.76 11.44
C LEU A 167 2.54 4.08 12.85
N LYS A 168 3.13 5.06 13.55
CA LYS A 168 2.75 5.42 14.92
C LYS A 168 1.40 6.15 14.94
N ILE A 169 0.57 5.78 15.90
CA ILE A 169 -0.69 6.47 16.19
C ILE A 169 -0.41 7.52 17.26
N THR A 170 -0.53 8.79 16.89
CA THR A 170 -0.34 9.94 17.79
C THR A 170 -1.64 10.70 18.06
N GLY A 171 -2.74 10.30 17.40
CA GLY A 171 -4.06 10.90 17.55
C GLY A 171 -4.97 10.52 16.38
N VAL A 172 -6.20 11.04 16.34
CA VAL A 172 -7.19 10.70 15.33
C VAL A 172 -6.71 10.93 13.89
N HIS A 173 -5.91 11.96 13.66
CA HIS A 173 -5.38 12.25 12.33
C HIS A 173 -4.33 11.24 11.83
N SER A 174 -3.78 10.39 12.72
CA SER A 174 -2.90 9.30 12.32
C SER A 174 -3.61 8.20 11.52
N TYR A 175 -4.94 8.16 11.56
CA TYR A 175 -5.74 7.25 10.74
C TYR A 175 -5.88 7.70 9.28
N LEU A 176 -5.55 8.97 8.98
CA LEU A 176 -5.47 9.52 7.63
C LEU A 176 -4.00 9.49 7.17
N GLY A 177 -3.72 9.09 5.92
CA GLY A 177 -2.32 8.90 5.52
C GLY A 177 -2.02 8.95 4.02
N GLY A 178 -2.97 9.27 3.16
CA GLY A 178 -2.72 9.30 1.72
C GLY A 178 -2.39 7.93 1.11
N MET A 179 -2.83 6.84 1.75
CA MET A 179 -2.62 5.47 1.31
C MET A 179 -3.93 4.86 0.80
N GLN A 180 -3.81 3.83 -0.01
CA GLN A 180 -4.91 2.91 -0.30
C GLN A 180 -4.70 1.65 0.53
N ILE A 181 -5.79 0.92 0.81
CA ILE A 181 -5.72 -0.37 1.47
C ILE A 181 -6.39 -1.40 0.58
N ALA A 182 -5.69 -2.50 0.31
CA ALA A 182 -6.27 -3.69 -0.28
C ALA A 182 -6.43 -4.77 0.79
N VAL A 183 -7.62 -5.36 0.83
CA VAL A 183 -8.01 -6.40 1.79
C VAL A 183 -8.33 -7.67 1.01
N LEU A 184 -7.53 -8.71 1.18
CA LEU A 184 -7.74 -10.00 0.56
C LEU A 184 -8.60 -10.87 1.48
N ALA A 185 -9.76 -11.29 0.99
CA ALA A 185 -10.61 -12.29 1.61
C ALA A 185 -10.21 -13.71 1.19
N ARG A 186 -10.54 -14.72 1.99
CA ARG A 186 -10.40 -16.11 1.57
C ARG A 186 -11.30 -16.43 0.38
N THR A 187 -12.52 -15.93 0.42
CA THR A 187 -13.49 -15.99 -0.69
C THR A 187 -14.28 -14.67 -0.77
N SER A 188 -14.90 -14.40 -1.91
CA SER A 188 -15.80 -13.24 -2.04
C SER A 188 -17.04 -13.32 -1.16
N ASP A 189 -17.43 -14.51 -0.71
CA ASP A 189 -18.58 -14.71 0.19
C ASP A 189 -18.31 -14.15 1.59
N ASP A 190 -17.04 -13.93 1.96
CA ASP A 190 -16.63 -13.32 3.23
C ASP A 190 -16.78 -11.78 3.25
N PHE A 191 -17.05 -11.13 2.13
CA PHE A 191 -17.13 -9.67 2.03
C PHE A 191 -18.12 -9.02 3.01
N PRO A 192 -19.35 -9.54 3.20
CA PRO A 192 -20.27 -8.97 4.20
C PRO A 192 -19.72 -9.05 5.62
N ALA A 193 -19.12 -10.18 5.99
CA ALA A 193 -18.55 -10.39 7.33
C ALA A 193 -17.32 -9.49 7.56
N ILE A 194 -16.47 -9.31 6.54
CA ILE A 194 -15.33 -8.38 6.59
C ILE A 194 -15.81 -6.94 6.81
N ARG A 195 -16.81 -6.47 6.05
CA ARG A 195 -17.37 -5.12 6.22
C ARG A 195 -17.95 -4.90 7.62
N GLU A 196 -18.73 -5.86 8.11
CA GLU A 196 -19.30 -5.80 9.47
C GLU A 196 -18.20 -5.80 10.53
N GLY A 197 -17.17 -6.67 10.37
CA GLY A 197 -16.04 -6.74 11.28
C GLY A 197 -15.27 -5.42 11.34
N ILE A 198 -14.98 -4.81 10.19
CA ILE A 198 -14.30 -3.51 10.12
C ILE A 198 -15.16 -2.40 10.75
N ALA A 199 -16.46 -2.36 10.47
CA ALA A 199 -17.37 -1.39 11.09
C ALA A 199 -17.35 -1.47 12.62
N LYS A 200 -17.38 -2.69 13.19
CA LYS A 200 -17.24 -2.91 14.64
C LYS A 200 -15.90 -2.41 15.19
N GLN A 201 -14.80 -2.61 14.48
CA GLN A 201 -13.49 -2.07 14.90
C GLN A 201 -13.47 -0.53 14.86
N VAL A 202 -14.07 0.07 13.84
CA VAL A 202 -14.21 1.54 13.75
C VAL A 202 -15.05 2.08 14.90
N GLU A 203 -16.18 1.44 15.23
CA GLU A 203 -16.99 1.81 16.40
C GLU A 203 -16.20 1.73 17.70
N ARG A 204 -15.40 0.66 17.88
CA ARG A 204 -14.52 0.50 19.05
C ARG A 204 -13.48 1.64 19.15
N VAL A 205 -12.84 1.98 18.04
CA VAL A 205 -11.87 3.08 17.99
C VAL A 205 -12.57 4.41 18.28
N ASN A 206 -13.71 4.66 17.66
CA ASN A 206 -14.51 5.87 17.84
C ASN A 206 -14.97 6.08 19.29
N ALA A 207 -15.26 5.01 20.02
CA ALA A 207 -15.60 5.09 21.44
C ALA A 207 -14.48 5.69 22.30
N GLY A 208 -13.21 5.55 21.87
CA GLY A 208 -12.04 6.11 22.55
C GLY A 208 -11.62 7.51 22.10
N LEU A 209 -12.20 8.04 21.02
CA LEU A 209 -11.77 9.30 20.39
C LEU A 209 -12.56 10.54 20.86
N GLY A 210 -13.51 10.40 21.77
CA GLY A 210 -14.33 11.51 22.26
C GLY A 210 -15.20 12.11 21.14
N ASN A 211 -15.09 13.44 20.95
CA ASN A 211 -15.90 14.15 19.96
C ASN A 211 -15.42 13.93 18.52
N LYS A 212 -14.19 13.55 18.31
CA LYS A 212 -13.66 13.24 16.98
C LYS A 212 -13.99 11.80 16.58
N GLN A 213 -14.40 11.63 15.35
CA GLN A 213 -14.85 10.34 14.83
C GLN A 213 -14.22 10.05 13.47
N ILE A 214 -14.01 8.76 13.21
CA ILE A 214 -13.63 8.22 11.89
C ILE A 214 -14.91 7.75 11.20
N ASP A 215 -15.04 8.10 9.93
CA ASP A 215 -16.06 7.59 9.03
C ASP A 215 -15.41 6.96 7.80
N ILE A 216 -15.77 5.72 7.51
CA ILE A 216 -15.24 4.93 6.39
C ILE A 216 -16.09 5.02 5.12
N MET A 217 -17.15 5.83 5.11
CA MET A 217 -17.95 6.14 3.93
C MET A 217 -18.46 4.89 3.18
N GLU A 218 -19.05 3.94 3.92
CA GLU A 218 -19.58 2.67 3.39
C GLU A 218 -18.53 1.74 2.73
N GLN A 219 -17.24 2.06 2.84
CA GLN A 219 -16.16 1.20 2.36
C GLN A 219 -15.90 0.02 3.35
N PRO A 220 -15.19 -1.03 2.93
CA PRO A 220 -14.42 -1.18 1.68
C PRO A 220 -15.26 -1.58 0.48
N ASP A 221 -14.80 -1.11 -0.69
CA ASP A 221 -15.41 -1.37 -1.99
C ASP A 221 -14.93 -2.67 -2.61
N ASN A 222 -15.79 -3.33 -3.38
CA ASN A 222 -15.31 -4.33 -4.34
C ASN A 222 -14.65 -3.64 -5.54
N ILE A 223 -13.98 -4.42 -6.40
CA ILE A 223 -13.20 -3.87 -7.51
C ILE A 223 -14.02 -3.00 -8.47
N VAL A 224 -15.30 -3.30 -8.67
CA VAL A 224 -16.16 -2.54 -9.58
C VAL A 224 -16.48 -1.16 -9.01
N ALA A 225 -16.84 -1.09 -7.72
CA ALA A 225 -17.07 0.18 -7.03
C ALA A 225 -15.78 0.97 -6.87
N HIS A 226 -14.66 0.30 -6.54
CA HIS A 226 -13.34 0.92 -6.44
C HIS A 226 -12.91 1.62 -7.74
N VAL A 227 -13.01 0.94 -8.87
CA VAL A 227 -12.69 1.53 -10.18
C VAL A 227 -13.57 2.75 -10.45
N ASN A 228 -14.86 2.67 -10.16
CA ASN A 228 -15.77 3.80 -10.34
C ASN A 228 -15.40 4.99 -9.44
N HIS A 229 -15.05 4.77 -8.18
CA HIS A 229 -14.62 5.83 -7.26
C HIS A 229 -13.31 6.49 -7.71
N VAL A 230 -12.33 5.71 -8.16
CA VAL A 230 -11.06 6.24 -8.68
C VAL A 230 -11.28 7.08 -9.94
N TRP A 231 -12.19 6.67 -10.85
CA TRP A 231 -12.51 7.45 -12.05
C TRP A 231 -13.35 8.70 -11.76
N ALA A 232 -14.25 8.66 -10.77
CA ALA A 232 -15.04 9.83 -10.38
C ALA A 232 -14.20 10.97 -9.77
N ASN A 233 -13.07 10.62 -9.15
CA ASN A 233 -12.12 11.58 -8.55
C ASN A 233 -11.06 12.10 -9.53
N VAL A 234 -10.96 11.54 -10.74
CA VAL A 234 -10.19 12.09 -11.86
C VAL A 234 -11.19 12.93 -12.68
N GLY A 235 -11.44 14.16 -12.23
CA GLY A 235 -12.29 15.13 -12.96
C GLY A 235 -11.80 15.34 -14.39
N PRO A 236 -12.68 15.88 -15.28
CA PRO A 236 -12.35 16.17 -16.67
C PRO A 236 -11.24 17.19 -16.80
#